data_256da3eb8473967a169f1600cd17c3ab
#
_entry.id   256da3eb8473967a169f1600cd17c3ab
#
_cell.length_a   1.000
_cell.length_b   1.000
_cell.length_c   1.000
_cell.angle_alpha   90.00
_cell.angle_beta   90.00
_cell.angle_gamma   90.00
#
_symmetry.space_group_name_H-M   'P 1'
#
loop_
_entity.id
_entity.type
_entity.pdbx_description
1 polymer ?
#
loop_
_entity_poly.entity_id
_entity_poly.type
_entity_poly.pdbx_seq_one_letter_code
_entity_poly.pdbx_strand_id
1 'polypeptide(L)'
;ICTEAVALNAVDVYGATKAGGDILARAYAAQHGLDAVALRFSWVYGPRRRTDCLIRQLLRDALDGRTSRHAFGPGFARQYVYIEDVVDACIAAYDCRELGGRAFNITGGTRSSFEDISAAVRAAVPAAEIHNEGSEGADLHHAPMDLSAAAAVLGWRPNWLLDTGVRAYGEWLRDHEF
;
A
#
# COMPACT_ATOMS: atom_id res chain seq x y z
N ILE A 1 16.28 -3.17 3.39
CA ILE A 1 15.58 -2.51 2.27
C ILE A 1 15.31 -3.56 1.20
N CYS A 2 14.08 -3.62 0.69
CA CYS A 2 13.64 -4.55 -0.34
C CYS A 2 13.66 -3.85 -1.70
N THR A 3 14.66 -4.15 -2.52
CA THR A 3 14.74 -3.68 -3.91
C THR A 3 13.96 -4.61 -4.84
N GLU A 4 13.77 -4.21 -6.09
CA GLU A 4 13.12 -5.04 -7.12
C GLU A 4 13.91 -6.29 -7.49
N ALA A 5 15.21 -6.33 -7.15
CA ALA A 5 16.09 -7.48 -7.38
C ALA A 5 15.90 -8.63 -6.39
N VAL A 6 15.16 -8.40 -5.29
CA VAL A 6 14.87 -9.46 -4.31
C VAL A 6 14.03 -10.56 -4.97
N ALA A 7 14.41 -11.83 -4.73
CA ALA A 7 13.69 -12.98 -5.25
C ALA A 7 12.23 -12.99 -4.74
N LEU A 8 11.29 -13.22 -5.65
CA LEU A 8 9.88 -13.35 -5.32
C LEU A 8 9.64 -14.70 -4.64
N ASN A 9 9.48 -14.68 -3.32
CA ASN A 9 9.23 -15.86 -2.50
C ASN A 9 7.82 -15.81 -1.92
N ALA A 10 6.83 -16.14 -2.74
CA ALA A 10 5.44 -16.17 -2.32
C ALA A 10 5.17 -17.40 -1.45
N VAL A 11 4.51 -17.20 -0.32
CA VAL A 11 4.15 -18.27 0.64
C VAL A 11 2.66 -18.60 0.62
N ASP A 12 1.86 -17.88 -0.15
CA ASP A 12 0.44 -18.11 -0.35
C ASP A 12 0.04 -18.06 -1.83
N VAL A 13 -1.18 -18.54 -2.13
CA VAL A 13 -1.69 -18.62 -3.51
C VAL A 13 -1.83 -17.24 -4.16
N TYR A 14 -2.30 -16.25 -3.40
CA TYR A 14 -2.44 -14.89 -3.91
C TYR A 14 -1.09 -14.30 -4.31
N GLY A 15 -0.10 -14.35 -3.41
CA GLY A 15 1.25 -13.91 -3.68
C GLY A 15 1.88 -14.65 -4.86
N ALA A 16 1.66 -15.97 -4.97
CA ALA A 16 2.14 -16.77 -6.09
C ALA A 16 1.56 -16.31 -7.44
N THR A 17 0.26 -15.98 -7.50
CA THR A 17 -0.34 -15.43 -8.74
C THR A 17 0.24 -14.08 -9.12
N LYS A 18 0.52 -13.20 -8.13
CA LYS A 18 1.14 -11.90 -8.39
C LYS A 18 2.60 -12.02 -8.82
N ALA A 19 3.36 -12.88 -8.18
CA ALA A 19 4.74 -13.20 -8.58
C ALA A 19 4.78 -13.82 -9.99
N GLY A 20 3.85 -14.69 -10.31
CA GLY A 20 3.70 -15.27 -11.65
C GLY A 20 3.46 -14.19 -12.71
N GLY A 21 2.60 -13.20 -12.45
CA GLY A 21 2.36 -12.07 -13.35
C GLY A 21 3.62 -11.24 -13.62
N ASP A 22 4.41 -10.96 -12.59
CA ASP A 22 5.70 -10.26 -12.73
C ASP A 22 6.68 -11.06 -13.61
N ILE A 23 6.81 -12.37 -13.35
CA ILE A 23 7.67 -13.26 -14.12
C ILE A 23 7.21 -13.32 -15.59
N LEU A 24 5.90 -13.44 -15.84
CA LEU A 24 5.33 -13.47 -17.18
C LEU A 24 5.59 -12.16 -17.93
N ALA A 25 5.41 -11.01 -17.30
CA ALA A 25 5.69 -9.71 -17.91
C ALA A 25 7.15 -9.65 -18.43
N ARG A 26 8.09 -10.08 -17.60
CA ARG A 26 9.52 -10.15 -17.99
C ARG A 26 9.78 -11.15 -19.11
N ALA A 27 9.15 -12.32 -19.07
CA ALA A 27 9.32 -13.34 -20.11
C ALA A 27 8.78 -12.86 -21.47
N TYR A 28 7.59 -12.24 -21.50
CA TYR A 28 7.01 -11.67 -22.71
C TYR A 28 7.84 -10.51 -23.27
N ALA A 29 8.37 -9.66 -22.41
CA ALA A 29 9.29 -8.61 -22.84
C ALA A 29 10.54 -9.21 -23.51
N ALA A 30 11.15 -10.20 -22.88
CA ALA A 30 12.38 -10.83 -23.41
C ALA A 30 12.15 -11.62 -24.71
N GLN A 31 11.03 -12.36 -24.82
CA GLN A 31 10.78 -13.23 -25.97
C GLN A 31 10.10 -12.53 -27.14
N HIS A 32 9.27 -11.54 -26.87
CA HIS A 32 8.39 -10.94 -27.86
C HIS A 32 8.55 -9.43 -27.99
N GLY A 33 9.47 -8.81 -27.23
CA GLY A 33 9.69 -7.36 -27.25
C GLY A 33 8.50 -6.57 -26.70
N LEU A 34 7.64 -7.18 -25.89
CA LEU A 34 6.50 -6.51 -25.29
C LEU A 34 6.99 -5.49 -24.25
N ASP A 35 6.60 -4.23 -24.40
CA ASP A 35 6.92 -3.19 -23.43
C ASP A 35 5.98 -3.28 -22.21
N ALA A 36 6.18 -4.33 -21.40
CA ALA A 36 5.42 -4.61 -20.19
C ALA A 36 6.20 -4.19 -18.95
N VAL A 37 5.48 -3.78 -17.90
CA VAL A 37 6.04 -3.38 -16.61
C VAL A 37 5.24 -3.99 -15.46
N ALA A 38 5.92 -4.33 -14.38
CA ALA A 38 5.28 -4.76 -13.13
C ALA A 38 5.37 -3.65 -12.08
N LEU A 39 4.22 -3.16 -11.62
CA LEU A 39 4.14 -2.24 -10.48
C LEU A 39 3.81 -3.03 -9.22
N ARG A 40 4.73 -3.08 -8.27
CA ARG A 40 4.62 -3.80 -7.00
C ARG A 40 4.08 -2.88 -5.92
N PHE A 41 2.75 -2.86 -5.79
CA PHE A 41 2.09 -2.02 -4.80
C PHE A 41 2.21 -2.58 -3.39
N SER A 42 2.46 -1.71 -2.41
CA SER A 42 2.24 -2.01 -1.01
C SER A 42 0.72 -1.98 -0.67
N TRP A 43 0.35 -1.78 0.60
CA TRP A 43 -1.05 -1.75 1.01
C TRP A 43 -1.75 -0.48 0.51
N VAL A 44 -2.45 -0.59 -0.62
CA VAL A 44 -3.23 0.52 -1.20
C VAL A 44 -4.42 0.84 -0.29
N TYR A 45 -4.68 2.13 -0.03
CA TYR A 45 -5.88 2.59 0.66
C TYR A 45 -6.44 3.85 0.00
N GLY A 46 -7.70 4.15 0.28
CA GLY A 46 -8.37 5.34 -0.26
C GLY A 46 -9.75 5.04 -0.86
N PRO A 47 -10.37 6.03 -1.49
CA PRO A 47 -11.69 5.94 -2.13
C PRO A 47 -11.89 4.70 -2.99
N ARG A 48 -13.12 4.16 -2.95
CA ARG A 48 -13.58 3.01 -3.75
C ARG A 48 -12.91 1.66 -3.46
N ARG A 49 -12.08 1.55 -2.41
CA ARG A 49 -11.56 0.25 -2.00
C ARG A 49 -12.69 -0.62 -1.42
N ARG A 50 -12.92 -1.79 -2.02
CA ARG A 50 -13.98 -2.73 -1.61
C ARG A 50 -13.49 -3.88 -0.72
N THR A 51 -12.20 -4.17 -0.77
CA THR A 51 -11.59 -5.24 0.05
C THR A 51 -11.22 -4.71 1.44
N ASP A 52 -11.02 -5.63 2.37
CA ASP A 52 -10.63 -5.28 3.74
C ASP A 52 -9.39 -4.41 3.79
N CYS A 53 -9.45 -3.40 4.63
CA CYS A 53 -8.37 -2.46 4.86
C CYS A 53 -8.50 -1.89 6.27
N LEU A 54 -7.44 -2.05 7.06
CA LEU A 54 -7.40 -1.55 8.43
C LEU A 54 -7.78 -0.06 8.53
N ILE A 55 -7.17 0.79 7.69
CA ILE A 55 -7.46 2.24 7.69
C ILE A 55 -8.95 2.50 7.43
N ARG A 56 -9.54 1.80 6.44
CA ARG A 56 -10.98 1.93 6.16
C ARG A 56 -11.83 1.50 7.34
N GLN A 57 -11.51 0.37 7.97
CA GLN A 57 -12.25 -0.14 9.11
C GLN A 57 -12.22 0.85 10.27
N LEU A 58 -11.03 1.34 10.65
CA LEU A 58 -10.88 2.32 11.72
C LEU A 58 -11.64 3.61 11.45
N LEU A 59 -11.59 4.13 10.21
CA LEU A 59 -12.34 5.31 9.80
C LEU A 59 -13.85 5.08 9.85
N ARG A 60 -14.35 3.93 9.37
CA ARG A 60 -15.77 3.59 9.43
C ARG A 60 -16.27 3.46 10.85
N ASP A 61 -15.55 2.71 11.68
CA ASP A 61 -15.92 2.56 13.08
C ASP A 61 -15.98 3.93 13.78
N ALA A 62 -14.99 4.79 13.53
CA ALA A 62 -14.96 6.12 14.10
C ALA A 62 -16.12 7.01 13.62
N LEU A 63 -16.45 6.98 12.33
CA LEU A 63 -17.56 7.75 11.76
C LEU A 63 -18.92 7.27 12.25
N ASP A 64 -19.07 5.96 12.51
CA ASP A 64 -20.30 5.34 13.01
C ASP A 64 -20.36 5.36 14.56
N GLY A 65 -19.39 5.94 15.25
CA GLY A 65 -19.33 6.00 16.72
C GLY A 65 -19.10 4.62 17.37
N ARG A 66 -18.48 3.69 16.64
CA ARG A 66 -18.12 2.36 17.16
C ARG A 66 -16.69 2.34 17.69
N THR A 67 -16.48 1.58 18.74
CA THR A 67 -15.14 1.29 19.26
C THR A 67 -14.45 0.24 18.41
N SER A 68 -13.26 0.54 17.88
CA SER A 68 -12.40 -0.41 17.19
C SER A 68 -11.49 -1.14 18.16
N ARG A 69 -11.46 -2.48 18.12
CA ARG A 69 -10.56 -3.32 18.93
C ARG A 69 -9.74 -4.22 18.04
N HIS A 70 -8.44 -4.19 18.22
CA HIS A 70 -7.48 -4.97 17.44
C HIS A 70 -6.44 -5.60 18.36
N ALA A 71 -5.84 -6.70 17.91
CA ALA A 71 -4.80 -7.42 18.65
C ALA A 71 -3.56 -7.56 17.74
N PHE A 72 -2.80 -6.46 17.60
CA PHE A 72 -1.54 -6.48 16.89
C PHE A 72 -0.37 -6.66 17.86
N GLY A 73 0.57 -7.52 17.48
CA GLY A 73 1.77 -7.79 18.25
C GLY A 73 2.81 -6.66 18.15
N PRO A 74 3.84 -6.73 19.00
CA PRO A 74 4.95 -5.80 18.95
C PRO A 74 5.63 -5.89 17.58
N GLY A 75 5.91 -4.73 17.00
CA GLY A 75 6.53 -4.63 15.67
C GLY A 75 5.57 -4.63 14.49
N PHE A 76 4.24 -4.68 14.70
CA PHE A 76 3.31 -4.42 13.61
C PHE A 76 3.67 -3.11 12.92
N ALA A 77 3.95 -3.19 11.64
CA ALA A 77 4.10 -2.02 10.77
C ALA A 77 3.85 -2.41 9.32
N ARG A 78 3.16 -1.55 8.59
CA ARG A 78 2.83 -1.72 7.17
C ARG A 78 3.28 -0.50 6.37
N GLN A 79 3.62 -0.72 5.12
CA GLN A 79 3.75 0.39 4.17
C GLN A 79 2.42 0.55 3.45
N TYR A 80 1.84 1.74 3.57
CA TYR A 80 0.62 2.10 2.87
C TYR A 80 0.93 3.01 1.71
N VAL A 81 0.09 3.00 0.68
CA VAL A 81 0.12 3.95 -0.43
C VAL A 81 -1.29 4.44 -0.72
N TYR A 82 -1.46 5.74 -0.83
CA TYR A 82 -2.76 6.33 -1.13
C TYR A 82 -3.13 6.09 -2.59
N ILE A 83 -4.42 5.95 -2.87
CA ILE A 83 -4.89 5.56 -4.21
C ILE A 83 -4.47 6.54 -5.30
N GLU A 84 -4.38 7.83 -5.02
CA GLU A 84 -3.95 8.82 -6.01
C GLU A 84 -2.48 8.64 -6.40
N ASP A 85 -1.59 8.37 -5.44
CA ASP A 85 -0.19 8.02 -5.72
C ASP A 85 -0.09 6.76 -6.61
N VAL A 86 -1.00 5.79 -6.40
CA VAL A 86 -1.06 4.58 -7.25
C VAL A 86 -1.47 4.92 -8.67
N VAL A 87 -2.47 5.80 -8.84
CA VAL A 87 -2.91 6.27 -10.16
C VAL A 87 -1.79 7.02 -10.86
N ASP A 88 -1.11 7.93 -10.15
CA ASP A 88 0.03 8.67 -10.68
C ASP A 88 1.18 7.74 -11.11
N ALA A 89 1.46 6.69 -10.33
CA ALA A 89 2.44 5.68 -10.70
C ALA A 89 2.06 4.91 -11.97
N CYS A 90 0.79 4.57 -12.12
CA CYS A 90 0.28 3.92 -13.34
C CYS A 90 0.41 4.83 -14.56
N ILE A 91 0.09 6.11 -14.43
CA ILE A 91 0.21 7.10 -15.50
C ILE A 91 1.69 7.28 -15.87
N ALA A 92 2.56 7.48 -14.88
CA ALA A 92 3.99 7.63 -15.10
C ALA A 92 4.60 6.40 -15.82
N ALA A 93 4.18 5.20 -15.44
CA ALA A 93 4.61 3.99 -16.12
C ALA A 93 4.05 3.85 -17.54
N TYR A 94 2.82 4.30 -17.79
CA TYR A 94 2.19 4.29 -19.11
C TYR A 94 2.87 5.29 -20.07
N ASP A 95 3.24 6.47 -19.58
CA ASP A 95 3.90 7.52 -20.38
C ASP A 95 5.38 7.21 -20.65
N CYS A 96 5.99 6.37 -19.81
CA CYS A 96 7.37 5.93 -20.01
C CYS A 96 7.46 4.86 -21.09
N ARG A 97 8.56 4.84 -21.85
CA ARG A 97 8.80 3.87 -22.93
C ARG A 97 10.02 3.00 -22.62
N GLU A 98 10.10 1.85 -23.30
CA GLU A 98 11.25 0.95 -23.22
C GLU A 98 11.50 0.42 -21.79
N LEU A 99 10.42 0.16 -21.08
CA LEU A 99 10.49 -0.41 -19.71
C LEU A 99 10.82 -1.90 -19.69
N GLY A 100 10.56 -2.61 -20.81
CA GLY A 100 11.13 -3.91 -21.15
C GLY A 100 11.08 -5.00 -20.05
N GLY A 101 9.96 -5.22 -19.39
CA GLY A 101 9.82 -6.25 -18.34
C GLY A 101 10.39 -5.83 -16.98
N ARG A 102 10.67 -4.55 -16.78
CA ARG A 102 11.12 -4.02 -15.49
C ARG A 102 10.02 -4.09 -14.43
N ALA A 103 10.43 -4.13 -13.18
CA ALA A 103 9.54 -4.00 -12.03
C ALA A 103 9.86 -2.71 -11.27
N PHE A 104 8.85 -2.13 -10.61
CA PHE A 104 9.01 -0.95 -9.75
C PHE A 104 8.21 -1.11 -8.47
N ASN A 105 8.84 -0.87 -7.34
CA ASN A 105 8.18 -0.79 -6.05
C ASN A 105 7.40 0.53 -5.94
N ILE A 106 6.14 0.45 -5.52
CA ILE A 106 5.24 1.60 -5.38
C ILE A 106 4.63 1.57 -3.98
N THR A 107 5.03 2.50 -3.14
CA THR A 107 4.61 2.61 -1.74
C THR A 107 4.63 4.07 -1.29
N GLY A 108 3.95 4.41 -0.20
CA GLY A 108 4.03 5.74 0.42
C GLY A 108 5.38 6.05 1.11
N GLY A 109 6.38 5.19 0.97
CA GLY A 109 7.77 5.45 1.41
C GLY A 109 8.04 5.17 2.88
N THR A 110 7.06 5.27 3.76
CA THR A 110 7.21 5.08 5.20
C THR A 110 6.51 3.82 5.70
N ARG A 111 7.05 3.24 6.77
CA ARG A 111 6.34 2.20 7.54
C ARG A 111 5.52 2.88 8.61
N SER A 112 4.28 2.47 8.75
CA SER A 112 3.37 2.98 9.77
C SER A 112 3.02 1.88 10.76
N SER A 113 3.25 2.13 12.03
CA SER A 113 2.82 1.29 13.15
C SER A 113 1.30 1.39 13.33
N PHE A 114 0.73 0.54 14.18
CA PHE A 114 -0.68 0.66 14.56
C PHE A 114 -0.97 2.00 15.24
N GLU A 115 -0.03 2.48 16.04
CA GLU A 115 -0.10 3.77 16.73
C GLU A 115 -0.11 4.95 15.74
N ASP A 116 0.75 4.91 14.71
CA ASP A 116 0.78 5.95 13.66
C ASP A 116 -0.56 6.00 12.90
N ILE A 117 -1.10 4.82 12.54
CA ILE A 117 -2.39 4.73 11.84
C ILE A 117 -3.52 5.25 12.74
N SER A 118 -3.54 4.83 14.01
CA SER A 118 -4.54 5.24 14.98
C SER A 118 -4.49 6.75 15.24
N ALA A 119 -3.29 7.31 15.31
CA ALA A 119 -3.10 8.77 15.48
C ALA A 119 -3.64 9.53 14.26
N ALA A 120 -3.35 9.07 13.04
CA ALA A 120 -3.87 9.66 11.81
C ALA A 120 -5.41 9.61 11.75
N VAL A 121 -6.01 8.48 12.17
CA VAL A 121 -7.48 8.34 12.23
C VAL A 121 -8.09 9.28 13.28
N ARG A 122 -7.49 9.37 14.49
CA ARG A 122 -7.95 10.32 15.53
C ARG A 122 -7.81 11.78 15.11
N ALA A 123 -6.79 12.11 14.33
CA ALA A 123 -6.65 13.45 13.76
C ALA A 123 -7.75 13.77 12.73
N ALA A 124 -8.20 12.78 11.95
CA ALA A 124 -9.30 12.93 10.99
C ALA A 124 -10.70 12.88 11.65
N VAL A 125 -10.84 12.07 12.70
CA VAL A 125 -12.09 11.87 13.45
C VAL A 125 -11.76 11.87 14.95
N PRO A 126 -11.80 13.05 15.63
CA PRO A 126 -11.35 13.18 17.03
C PRO A 126 -12.09 12.31 18.05
N ALA A 127 -13.33 11.86 17.73
CA ALA A 127 -14.12 10.98 18.58
C ALA A 127 -13.76 9.48 18.40
N ALA A 128 -12.73 9.14 17.61
CA ALA A 128 -12.37 7.75 17.34
C ALA A 128 -11.86 7.03 18.60
N GLU A 129 -12.55 5.97 18.97
CA GLU A 129 -12.17 5.04 20.04
C GLU A 129 -11.46 3.83 19.45
N ILE A 130 -10.13 3.77 19.58
CA ILE A 130 -9.29 2.72 18.98
C ILE A 130 -8.43 2.11 20.08
N HIS A 131 -8.49 0.80 20.23
CA HIS A 131 -7.72 0.04 21.21
C HIS A 131 -6.89 -1.05 20.51
N ASN A 132 -5.64 -1.19 20.95
CA ASN A 132 -4.81 -2.36 20.66
C ASN A 132 -4.71 -3.20 21.93
N GLU A 133 -5.28 -4.38 21.91
CA GLU A 133 -5.26 -5.32 23.02
C GLU A 133 -3.93 -6.09 23.08
N GLY A 134 -3.09 -5.90 22.04
CA GLY A 134 -1.83 -6.61 21.91
C GLY A 134 -2.00 -8.07 21.50
N SER A 135 -0.92 -8.68 21.06
CA SER A 135 -0.81 -10.13 20.87
C SER A 135 0.59 -10.59 21.28
N GLU A 136 0.73 -11.84 21.67
CA GLU A 136 2.03 -12.44 22.02
C GLU A 136 2.86 -12.77 20.77
N GLY A 137 2.24 -12.82 19.60
CA GLY A 137 2.90 -13.11 18.34
C GLY A 137 3.62 -11.90 17.77
N ALA A 138 4.82 -12.09 17.23
CA ALA A 138 5.46 -11.08 16.41
C ALA A 138 4.75 -10.97 15.06
N ASP A 139 4.38 -9.76 14.66
CA ASP A 139 3.91 -9.53 13.30
C ASP A 139 5.04 -9.73 12.29
N LEU A 140 4.69 -10.22 11.11
CA LEU A 140 5.65 -10.40 10.03
C LEU A 140 6.28 -9.05 9.67
N HIS A 141 7.59 -8.96 9.90
CA HIS A 141 8.36 -7.78 9.53
C HIS A 141 8.60 -7.78 8.01
N HIS A 142 7.95 -6.86 7.31
CA HIS A 142 8.30 -6.57 5.93
C HIS A 142 9.39 -5.51 5.89
N ALA A 143 10.48 -5.80 5.19
CA ALA A 143 11.53 -4.80 4.96
C ALA A 143 10.96 -3.60 4.19
N PRO A 144 11.45 -2.37 4.46
CA PRO A 144 11.05 -1.21 3.68
C PRO A 144 11.38 -1.43 2.21
N MET A 145 10.43 -1.11 1.32
CA MET A 145 10.64 -1.19 -0.12
C MET A 145 11.40 0.04 -0.61
N ASP A 146 12.38 -0.19 -1.46
CA ASP A 146 13.17 0.86 -2.11
C ASP A 146 12.36 1.48 -3.25
N LEU A 147 12.35 2.80 -3.33
CA LEU A 147 11.66 3.57 -4.36
C LEU A 147 12.61 4.23 -5.36
N SER A 148 13.91 3.99 -5.24
CA SER A 148 14.92 4.65 -6.07
C SER A 148 14.75 4.38 -7.57
N ALA A 149 14.36 3.16 -7.94
CA ALA A 149 14.11 2.79 -9.32
C ALA A 149 12.89 3.53 -9.91
N ALA A 150 11.77 3.59 -9.17
CA ALA A 150 10.60 4.35 -9.59
C ALA A 150 10.91 5.84 -9.75
N ALA A 151 11.67 6.41 -8.80
CA ALA A 151 12.07 7.80 -8.86
C ALA A 151 13.00 8.11 -10.04
N ALA A 152 13.98 7.25 -10.29
CA ALA A 152 14.98 7.49 -11.34
C ALA A 152 14.45 7.27 -12.76
N VAL A 153 13.54 6.31 -12.94
CA VAL A 153 13.08 5.87 -14.27
C VAL A 153 11.72 6.43 -14.63
N LEU A 154 10.77 6.36 -13.69
CA LEU A 154 9.41 6.86 -13.92
C LEU A 154 9.26 8.34 -13.54
N GLY A 155 10.25 8.93 -12.86
CA GLY A 155 10.11 10.26 -12.26
C GLY A 155 9.08 10.32 -11.14
N TRP A 156 8.62 9.15 -10.65
CA TRP A 156 7.54 9.04 -9.68
C TRP A 156 8.06 9.00 -8.25
N ARG A 157 7.39 9.72 -7.37
CA ARG A 157 7.55 9.66 -5.91
C ARG A 157 6.17 9.78 -5.26
N PRO A 158 5.94 9.18 -4.08
CA PRO A 158 4.69 9.39 -3.36
C PRO A 158 4.57 10.85 -2.91
N ASN A 159 3.39 11.43 -3.08
CA ASN A 159 3.05 12.80 -2.68
C ASN A 159 2.17 12.84 -1.43
N TRP A 160 1.48 11.72 -1.11
CA TRP A 160 0.56 11.66 -0.01
C TRP A 160 1.22 11.08 1.24
N LEU A 161 1.21 11.84 2.32
CA LEU A 161 1.56 11.36 3.65
C LEU A 161 0.39 10.57 4.24
N LEU A 162 0.66 9.71 5.24
CA LEU A 162 -0.38 8.90 5.88
C LEU A 162 -1.52 9.75 6.43
N ASP A 163 -1.21 10.82 7.16
CA ASP A 163 -2.18 11.71 7.82
C ASP A 163 -3.07 12.45 6.81
N THR A 164 -2.48 12.97 5.72
CA THR A 164 -3.23 13.66 4.67
C THR A 164 -4.14 12.70 3.90
N GLY A 165 -3.64 11.51 3.54
CA GLY A 165 -4.43 10.50 2.86
C GLY A 165 -5.54 9.91 3.74
N VAL A 166 -5.28 9.68 5.04
CA VAL A 166 -6.29 9.20 5.99
C VAL A 166 -7.40 10.24 6.16
N ARG A 167 -7.05 11.53 6.29
CA ARG A 167 -8.02 12.62 6.37
C ARG A 167 -8.89 12.70 5.12
N ALA A 168 -8.27 12.76 3.94
CA ALA A 168 -9.00 12.80 2.66
C ALA A 168 -9.93 11.59 2.49
N TYR A 169 -9.47 10.40 2.90
CA TYR A 169 -10.30 9.20 2.86
C TYR A 169 -11.46 9.26 3.86
N GLY A 170 -11.23 9.77 5.05
CA GLY A 170 -12.28 9.99 6.06
C GLY A 170 -13.35 10.98 5.57
N GLU A 171 -12.95 12.06 4.90
CA GLU A 171 -13.85 13.02 4.28
C GLU A 171 -14.72 12.35 3.19
N TRP A 172 -14.10 11.59 2.30
CA TRP A 172 -14.81 10.87 1.26
C TRP A 172 -15.80 9.83 1.83
N LEU A 173 -15.42 9.12 2.88
CA LEU A 173 -16.27 8.10 3.52
C LEU A 173 -17.51 8.68 4.20
N ARG A 174 -17.57 9.98 4.55
CA ARG A 174 -18.79 10.60 5.11
C ARG A 174 -19.95 10.64 4.11
N ASP A 175 -19.62 10.79 2.83
CA ASP A 175 -20.60 10.95 1.77
C ASP A 175 -20.82 9.66 0.96
N HIS A 176 -20.10 8.58 1.27
CA HIS A 176 -20.14 7.34 0.50
C HIS A 176 -20.20 6.10 1.39
N GLU A 177 -21.22 5.28 1.16
CA GLU A 177 -21.34 3.95 1.76
C GLU A 177 -20.56 2.92 0.92
N PHE A 178 -19.32 2.64 1.29
CA PHE A 178 -18.48 1.62 0.62
C PHE A 178 -17.79 0.71 1.62
#